data_cfe2335f2182940c24159312f9c0a970
#
_entry.id   cfe2335f2182940c24159312f9c0a970
#
_cell.length_a   1.000
_cell.length_b   1.000
_cell.length_c   1.000
_cell.angle_alpha   90.00
_cell.angle_beta   90.00
_cell.angle_gamma   90.00
#
_symmetry.space_group_name_H-M   'P 1'
#
loop_
_entity.id
_entity.type
_entity.pdbx_description
1 polymer ?
#
loop_
_entity_poly.entity_id
_entity_poly.type
_entity_poly.pdbx_seq_one_letter_code
_entity_poly.pdbx_strand_id
1 'polypeptide(L)'
;MRTNAPDLGADLLVAFLNTLDVEDDVDQLADDDGHRRWAGEHGLQPGDREEAQRVRDALRAIIDGEDARLPDFAVPIDPRPGSVTLGARTAAEAAVASAVVLDIQGKLGRVKLCGGEDCRWAFYDASRNGSRQWCSMEVCGNRQKARTFRAKERES
;
A
#
# COMPACT_ATOMS: atom_id res chain seq x y z
N MET A 1 -15.22 18.04 -20.14
CA MET A 1 -14.04 17.78 -19.29
C MET A 1 -14.15 16.39 -18.72
N ARG A 2 -13.25 15.51 -19.12
CA ARG A 2 -13.12 14.23 -18.45
C ARG A 2 -12.34 14.47 -17.17
N THR A 3 -13.02 14.44 -16.03
CA THR A 3 -12.35 14.26 -14.75
C THR A 3 -11.65 12.90 -14.85
N ASN A 4 -10.34 12.91 -14.86
CA ASN A 4 -9.56 11.69 -14.86
C ASN A 4 -9.78 11.05 -13.48
N ALA A 5 -10.72 10.11 -13.40
CA ALA A 5 -10.90 9.35 -12.18
C ALA A 5 -9.60 8.60 -11.88
N PRO A 6 -9.17 8.53 -10.62
CA PRO A 6 -7.96 7.79 -10.28
C PRO A 6 -8.11 6.33 -10.68
N ASP A 7 -7.02 5.75 -11.19
CA ASP A 7 -6.99 4.34 -11.52
C ASP A 7 -6.87 3.52 -10.23
N LEU A 8 -8.01 3.02 -9.76
CA LEU A 8 -8.09 2.26 -8.51
C LEU A 8 -7.53 0.85 -8.73
N GLY A 9 -6.50 0.49 -8.00
CA GLY A 9 -5.89 -0.83 -8.11
C GLY A 9 -4.58 -0.96 -7.38
N ALA A 10 -3.81 -1.97 -7.78
CA ALA A 10 -2.56 -2.34 -7.10
C ALA A 10 -1.51 -1.22 -7.10
N ASP A 11 -1.33 -0.54 -8.23
CA ASP A 11 -0.30 0.49 -8.33
C ASP A 11 -0.56 1.66 -7.37
N LEU A 12 -1.81 2.12 -7.31
CA LEU A 12 -2.17 3.20 -6.39
C LEU A 12 -2.04 2.76 -4.93
N LEU A 13 -2.53 1.56 -4.60
CA LEU A 13 -2.45 1.05 -3.23
C LEU A 13 -1.00 0.89 -2.80
N VAL A 14 -0.16 0.28 -3.62
CA VAL A 14 1.27 0.10 -3.31
C VAL A 14 1.95 1.47 -3.13
N ALA A 15 1.68 2.43 -4.02
CA ALA A 15 2.24 3.78 -3.90
C ALA A 15 1.83 4.46 -2.58
N PHE A 16 0.57 4.30 -2.17
CA PHE A 16 0.09 4.87 -0.91
C PHE A 16 0.75 4.21 0.30
N LEU A 17 0.84 2.89 0.32
CA LEU A 17 1.51 2.16 1.41
C LEU A 17 2.98 2.55 1.51
N ASN A 18 3.63 2.83 0.40
CA ASN A 18 5.04 3.23 0.32
C ASN A 18 5.29 4.72 0.56
N THR A 19 4.26 5.48 0.94
CA THR A 19 4.49 6.82 1.52
C THR A 19 5.30 6.73 2.80
N LEU A 20 5.30 5.57 3.46
CA LEU A 20 6.19 5.24 4.57
C LEU A 20 7.34 4.37 4.06
N ASP A 21 8.55 4.86 4.16
CA ASP A 21 9.78 4.11 3.91
C ASP A 21 10.46 3.83 5.25
N VAL A 22 10.36 2.58 5.69
CA VAL A 22 10.89 2.16 6.98
C VAL A 22 12.43 2.12 6.95
N GLU A 23 13.01 1.72 5.81
CA GLU A 23 14.46 1.58 5.67
C GLU A 23 15.18 2.93 5.74
N ASP A 24 14.64 3.94 5.06
CA ASP A 24 15.22 5.28 5.01
C ASP A 24 14.62 6.24 6.04
N ASP A 25 13.68 5.77 6.86
CA ASP A 25 12.96 6.57 7.88
C ASP A 25 12.33 7.83 7.28
N VAL A 26 11.65 7.65 6.14
CA VAL A 26 10.95 8.73 5.42
C VAL A 26 9.45 8.48 5.48
N ASP A 27 8.70 9.50 5.85
CA ASP A 27 7.24 9.46 5.81
C ASP A 27 6.71 10.68 5.04
N GLN A 28 6.21 10.43 3.84
CA GLN A 28 5.63 11.49 2.99
C GLN A 28 4.34 12.08 3.56
N LEU A 29 3.70 11.38 4.51
CA LEU A 29 2.52 11.88 5.20
C LEU A 29 2.84 12.51 6.56
N ALA A 30 4.10 12.73 6.87
CA ALA A 30 4.52 13.33 8.14
C ALA A 30 4.12 14.81 8.25
N ASP A 31 4.00 15.50 7.11
CA ASP A 31 3.58 16.90 7.07
C ASP A 31 2.57 17.16 5.94
N ASP A 32 1.91 18.31 6.00
CA ASP A 32 0.87 18.66 5.05
C ASP A 32 1.42 18.86 3.63
N ASP A 33 2.65 19.33 3.48
CA ASP A 33 3.25 19.56 2.17
C ASP A 33 3.53 18.24 1.45
N GLY A 34 4.07 17.26 2.14
CA GLY A 34 4.30 15.93 1.61
C GLY A 34 2.99 15.25 1.22
N HIS A 35 1.98 15.35 2.07
CA HIS A 35 0.65 14.80 1.81
C HIS A 35 0.01 15.42 0.57
N ARG A 36 0.02 16.76 0.45
CA ARG A 36 -0.51 17.46 -0.72
C ARG A 36 0.23 17.09 -2.00
N ARG A 37 1.56 16.99 -1.92
CA ARG A 37 2.40 16.61 -3.06
C ARG A 37 2.04 15.22 -3.57
N TRP A 38 1.99 14.26 -2.67
CA TRP A 38 1.64 12.88 -3.03
C TRP A 38 0.25 12.79 -3.68
N ALA A 39 -0.74 13.42 -3.07
CA ALA A 39 -2.10 13.45 -3.61
C ALA A 39 -2.15 14.10 -5.00
N GLY A 40 -1.47 15.22 -5.19
CA GLY A 40 -1.41 15.94 -6.46
C GLY A 40 -0.75 15.10 -7.57
N GLU A 41 0.30 14.38 -7.26
CA GLU A 41 0.97 13.48 -8.21
C GLU A 41 0.05 12.35 -8.70
N HIS A 42 -0.95 11.99 -7.90
CA HIS A 42 -1.91 10.93 -8.22
C HIS A 42 -3.28 11.45 -8.68
N GLY A 43 -3.39 12.76 -8.94
CA GLY A 43 -4.65 13.37 -9.38
C GLY A 43 -5.74 13.39 -8.32
N LEU A 44 -5.35 13.42 -7.04
CA LEU A 44 -6.26 13.33 -5.91
C LEU A 44 -6.20 14.62 -5.07
N GLN A 45 -7.27 14.84 -4.30
CA GLN A 45 -7.24 15.80 -3.20
C GLN A 45 -6.57 15.15 -1.99
N PRO A 46 -5.83 15.89 -1.16
CA PRO A 46 -5.18 15.28 0.00
C PRO A 46 -6.19 14.78 1.04
N GLY A 47 -7.18 15.58 1.40
CA GLY A 47 -8.06 15.30 2.51
C GLY A 47 -7.35 15.51 3.83
N ASP A 48 -7.84 14.85 4.89
CA ASP A 48 -7.28 14.93 6.22
C ASP A 48 -6.00 14.08 6.32
N ARG A 49 -4.90 14.71 6.73
CA ARG A 49 -3.60 14.06 6.82
C ARG A 49 -3.53 12.98 7.90
N GLU A 50 -4.07 13.26 9.06
CA GLU A 50 -4.06 12.29 10.17
C GLU A 50 -4.91 11.07 9.85
N GLU A 51 -6.04 11.29 9.18
CA GLU A 51 -6.87 10.18 8.67
C GLU A 51 -6.09 9.35 7.64
N ALA A 52 -5.39 10.00 6.71
CA ALA A 52 -4.58 9.30 5.72
C ALA A 52 -3.48 8.46 6.37
N GLN A 53 -2.81 8.98 7.40
CA GLN A 53 -1.82 8.21 8.16
C GLN A 53 -2.44 6.99 8.85
N ARG A 54 -3.57 7.18 9.54
CA ARG A 54 -4.27 6.07 10.22
C ARG A 54 -4.74 5.01 9.23
N VAL A 55 -5.27 5.42 8.10
CA VAL A 55 -5.71 4.50 7.03
C VAL A 55 -4.50 3.72 6.47
N ARG A 56 -3.40 4.40 6.17
CA ARG A 56 -2.20 3.75 5.69
C ARG A 56 -1.68 2.71 6.67
N ASP A 57 -1.54 3.09 7.92
CA ASP A 57 -0.97 2.21 8.95
C ASP A 57 -1.88 1.00 9.19
N ALA A 58 -3.20 1.21 9.20
CA ALA A 58 -4.17 0.11 9.31
C ALA A 58 -4.12 -0.82 8.09
N LEU A 59 -4.05 -0.27 6.87
CA LEU A 59 -3.93 -1.09 5.66
C LEU A 59 -2.63 -1.90 5.64
N ARG A 60 -1.51 -1.31 6.06
CA ARG A 60 -0.24 -2.04 6.16
C ARG A 60 -0.37 -3.22 7.13
N ALA A 61 -0.98 -3.01 8.29
CA ALA A 61 -1.20 -4.06 9.28
C ALA A 61 -2.13 -5.16 8.74
N ILE A 62 -3.25 -4.79 8.11
CA ILE A 62 -4.19 -5.74 7.51
C ILE A 62 -3.50 -6.60 6.43
N ILE A 63 -2.73 -5.97 5.56
CA ILE A 63 -2.00 -6.65 4.49
C ILE A 63 -0.94 -7.60 5.06
N ASP A 64 -0.35 -7.24 6.19
CA ASP A 64 0.63 -8.10 6.88
C ASP A 64 -0.02 -9.22 7.70
N GLY A 65 -1.34 -9.35 7.65
CA GLY A 65 -2.08 -10.42 8.32
C GLY A 65 -2.43 -10.14 9.79
N GLU A 66 -2.27 -8.89 10.23
CA GLU A 66 -2.62 -8.51 11.58
C GLU A 66 -4.12 -8.25 11.73
N ASP A 67 -4.65 -8.48 12.93
CA ASP A 67 -6.03 -8.11 13.28
C ASP A 67 -6.11 -6.60 13.56
N ALA A 68 -6.19 -5.83 12.49
CA ALA A 68 -6.28 -4.38 12.55
C ALA A 68 -7.60 -3.90 11.95
N ARG A 69 -8.07 -2.76 12.41
CA ARG A 69 -9.30 -2.14 11.93
C ARG A 69 -9.00 -0.80 11.27
N LEU A 70 -9.67 -0.56 10.16
CA LEU A 70 -9.73 0.79 9.60
C LEU A 70 -10.55 1.68 10.54
N PRO A 71 -10.18 2.97 10.66
CA PRO A 71 -11.07 3.93 11.31
C PRO A 71 -12.42 3.98 10.59
N ASP A 72 -13.44 4.53 11.24
CA ASP A 72 -14.73 4.78 10.59
C ASP A 72 -14.49 5.65 9.35
N PHE A 73 -14.83 5.10 8.18
CA PHE A 73 -14.43 5.69 6.93
C PHE A 73 -15.51 5.46 5.88
N ALA A 74 -15.82 6.50 5.13
CA ALA A 74 -16.77 6.42 4.03
C ALA A 74 -16.09 6.67 2.70
N VAL A 75 -16.35 5.80 1.75
CA VAL A 75 -15.92 5.98 0.36
C VAL A 75 -17.17 6.31 -0.47
N PRO A 76 -17.19 7.45 -1.19
CA PRO A 76 -18.35 7.81 -1.98
C PRO A 76 -18.54 6.83 -3.16
N ILE A 77 -19.77 6.71 -3.59
CA ILE A 77 -20.13 5.93 -4.78
C ILE A 77 -20.38 6.91 -5.93
N ASP A 78 -19.89 6.58 -7.11
CA ASP A 78 -20.07 7.36 -8.33
C ASP A 78 -20.97 6.61 -9.31
N PRO A 79 -22.29 6.91 -9.31
CA PRO A 79 -23.22 6.29 -10.24
C PRO A 79 -23.15 6.98 -11.59
N ARG A 80 -23.12 6.18 -12.65
CA ARG A 80 -23.20 6.63 -14.05
C ARG A 80 -24.18 5.74 -14.83
N PRO A 81 -24.69 6.16 -15.98
CA PRO A 81 -25.55 5.29 -16.79
C PRO A 81 -24.87 3.93 -17.05
N GLY A 82 -25.48 2.86 -16.58
CA GLY A 82 -24.97 1.51 -16.75
C GLY A 82 -23.79 1.11 -15.90
N SER A 83 -23.38 1.97 -14.93
CA SER A 83 -22.20 1.71 -14.10
C SER A 83 -22.36 2.30 -12.69
N VAL A 84 -21.86 1.58 -11.70
CA VAL A 84 -21.73 2.09 -10.32
C VAL A 84 -20.31 1.79 -9.86
N THR A 85 -19.52 2.84 -9.61
CA THR A 85 -18.12 2.70 -9.21
C THR A 85 -17.87 3.43 -7.89
N LEU A 86 -16.71 3.18 -7.30
CA LEU A 86 -16.27 3.93 -6.13
C LEU A 86 -15.76 5.30 -6.59
N GLY A 87 -16.28 6.36 -5.97
CA GLY A 87 -15.99 7.75 -6.33
C GLY A 87 -14.91 8.37 -5.46
N ALA A 88 -13.79 7.70 -5.30
CA ALA A 88 -12.71 8.17 -4.46
C ALA A 88 -12.14 9.53 -4.92
N ARG A 89 -12.03 10.48 -4.01
CA ARG A 89 -11.54 11.84 -4.27
C ARG A 89 -10.27 12.17 -3.52
N THR A 90 -10.12 11.66 -2.29
CA THR A 90 -8.95 11.91 -1.45
C THR A 90 -7.98 10.74 -1.50
N ALA A 91 -6.75 10.99 -1.04
CA ALA A 91 -5.72 9.96 -0.97
C ALA A 91 -6.17 8.73 -0.17
N ALA A 92 -6.74 8.94 1.02
CA ALA A 92 -7.24 7.86 1.87
C ALA A 92 -8.40 7.10 1.21
N GLU A 93 -9.38 7.81 0.63
CA GLU A 93 -10.50 7.20 -0.08
C GLU A 93 -10.01 6.32 -1.24
N ALA A 94 -9.06 6.81 -2.03
CA ALA A 94 -8.53 6.08 -3.17
C ALA A 94 -7.76 4.82 -2.75
N ALA A 95 -7.02 4.88 -1.65
CA ALA A 95 -6.32 3.72 -1.10
C ALA A 95 -7.29 2.65 -0.61
N VAL A 96 -8.30 3.02 0.16
CA VAL A 96 -9.32 2.09 0.65
C VAL A 96 -10.12 1.50 -0.52
N ALA A 97 -10.54 2.33 -1.46
CA ALA A 97 -11.25 1.88 -2.65
C ALA A 97 -10.43 0.89 -3.47
N SER A 98 -9.12 1.14 -3.63
CA SER A 98 -8.21 0.23 -4.32
C SER A 98 -8.11 -1.12 -3.61
N ALA A 99 -8.01 -1.11 -2.29
CA ALA A 99 -7.99 -2.34 -1.49
C ALA A 99 -9.28 -3.14 -1.66
N VAL A 100 -10.44 -2.48 -1.64
CA VAL A 100 -11.75 -3.12 -1.83
C VAL A 100 -11.85 -3.74 -3.23
N VAL A 101 -11.46 -2.99 -4.26
CA VAL A 101 -11.47 -3.50 -5.65
C VAL A 101 -10.59 -4.75 -5.78
N LEU A 102 -9.39 -4.72 -5.22
CA LEU A 102 -8.49 -5.87 -5.24
C LEU A 102 -9.04 -7.07 -4.48
N ASP A 103 -9.67 -6.83 -3.33
CA ASP A 103 -10.25 -7.91 -2.52
C ASP A 103 -11.40 -8.59 -3.28
N ILE A 104 -12.29 -7.81 -3.88
CA ILE A 104 -13.39 -8.34 -4.71
C ILE A 104 -12.84 -9.17 -5.88
N GLN A 105 -11.73 -8.77 -6.46
CA GLN A 105 -11.08 -9.50 -7.55
C GLN A 105 -10.27 -10.72 -7.08
N GLY A 106 -10.17 -10.94 -5.76
CA GLY A 106 -9.32 -12.00 -5.20
C GLY A 106 -7.82 -11.73 -5.31
N LYS A 107 -7.44 -10.47 -5.47
CA LYS A 107 -6.05 -10.05 -5.70
C LYS A 107 -5.41 -9.31 -4.54
N LEU A 108 -6.15 -8.97 -3.49
CA LEU A 108 -5.58 -8.22 -2.36
C LEU A 108 -4.42 -8.99 -1.70
N GLY A 109 -4.50 -10.31 -1.63
CA GLY A 109 -3.45 -11.14 -1.06
C GLY A 109 -2.13 -11.10 -1.85
N ARG A 110 -2.11 -10.54 -3.05
CA ARG A 110 -0.89 -10.30 -3.82
C ARG A 110 -0.20 -8.98 -3.49
N VAL A 111 -0.86 -8.09 -2.78
CA VAL A 111 -0.23 -6.91 -2.19
C VAL A 111 0.41 -7.35 -0.89
N LYS A 112 1.72 -7.19 -0.77
CA LYS A 112 2.51 -7.71 0.34
C LYS A 112 3.48 -6.66 0.85
N LEU A 113 3.88 -6.80 2.10
CA LEU A 113 5.03 -6.09 2.63
C LEU A 113 6.26 -7.00 2.57
N CYS A 114 7.38 -6.43 2.18
CA CYS A 114 8.64 -7.17 2.11
C CYS A 114 8.95 -7.86 3.44
N GLY A 115 9.36 -9.12 3.40
CA GLY A 115 9.73 -9.89 4.58
C GLY A 115 11.06 -9.45 5.23
N GLY A 116 11.79 -8.53 4.61
CA GLY A 116 12.98 -7.94 5.21
C GLY A 116 12.62 -7.09 6.42
N GLU A 117 13.20 -7.39 7.59
CA GLU A 117 12.85 -6.73 8.85
C GLU A 117 13.04 -5.21 8.78
N ASP A 118 14.06 -4.75 8.08
CA ASP A 118 14.39 -3.33 7.96
C ASP A 118 13.78 -2.69 6.70
N CYS A 119 13.21 -3.47 5.79
CA CYS A 119 12.65 -2.98 4.53
C CYS A 119 11.15 -2.70 4.63
N ARG A 120 10.35 -3.73 4.75
CA ARG A 120 8.89 -3.65 4.84
C ARG A 120 8.24 -2.85 3.70
N TRP A 121 8.90 -2.76 2.55
CA TRP A 121 8.39 -2.09 1.35
C TRP A 121 7.20 -2.85 0.78
N ALA A 122 6.14 -2.15 0.41
CA ALA A 122 4.99 -2.77 -0.22
C ALA A 122 5.29 -3.10 -1.68
N PHE A 123 4.80 -4.24 -2.15
CA PHE A 123 4.92 -4.64 -3.54
C PHE A 123 3.72 -5.49 -3.97
N TYR A 124 3.47 -5.55 -5.27
CA TYR A 124 2.48 -6.44 -5.85
C TYR A 124 3.17 -7.69 -6.39
N ASP A 125 2.75 -8.85 -5.91
CA ASP A 125 3.30 -10.12 -6.36
C ASP A 125 2.58 -10.59 -7.62
N ALA A 126 3.16 -10.28 -8.78
CA ALA A 126 2.64 -10.70 -10.08
C ALA A 126 3.14 -12.10 -10.49
N SER A 127 3.87 -12.81 -9.63
CA SER A 127 4.38 -14.14 -9.94
C SER A 127 3.25 -15.15 -10.10
N ARG A 128 3.52 -16.20 -10.85
CA ARG A 128 2.51 -17.22 -11.17
C ARG A 128 1.89 -17.85 -9.92
N ASN A 129 2.69 -18.15 -8.92
CA ASN A 129 2.25 -18.85 -7.70
C ASN A 129 1.95 -17.92 -6.52
N GLY A 130 2.19 -16.61 -6.67
CA GLY A 130 1.99 -15.66 -5.58
C GLY A 130 2.87 -15.95 -4.36
N SER A 131 4.07 -16.46 -4.56
CA SER A 131 4.95 -16.95 -3.49
C SER A 131 6.11 -16.03 -3.14
N ARG A 132 6.19 -14.85 -3.76
CA ARG A 132 7.24 -13.89 -3.45
C ARG A 132 7.13 -13.39 -2.01
N GLN A 133 8.27 -13.28 -1.35
CA GLN A 133 8.39 -12.77 0.02
C GLN A 133 9.16 -11.46 0.10
N TRP A 134 9.87 -11.10 -0.95
CA TRP A 134 10.80 -9.97 -0.99
C TRP A 134 10.40 -9.00 -2.08
N CYS A 135 10.50 -7.69 -1.79
CA CYS A 135 10.31 -6.66 -2.81
C CYS A 135 11.33 -6.79 -3.94
N SER A 136 12.53 -7.28 -3.62
CA SER A 136 13.60 -7.59 -4.57
C SER A 136 14.38 -8.79 -4.09
N MET A 137 14.54 -9.80 -4.94
CA MET A 137 15.43 -10.93 -4.66
C MET A 137 16.90 -10.51 -4.62
N GLU A 138 17.29 -9.57 -5.48
CA GLU A 138 18.68 -9.09 -5.56
C GLU A 138 19.13 -8.38 -4.28
N VAL A 139 18.25 -7.64 -3.64
CA VAL A 139 18.57 -6.88 -2.43
C VAL A 139 18.08 -7.62 -1.19
N CYS A 140 16.77 -7.64 -0.95
CA CYS A 140 16.19 -8.17 0.30
C CYS A 140 16.30 -9.68 0.40
N GLY A 141 16.12 -10.42 -0.69
CA GLY A 141 16.31 -11.86 -0.71
C GLY A 141 17.74 -12.26 -0.37
N ASN A 142 18.72 -11.58 -0.95
CA ASN A 142 20.14 -11.85 -0.67
C ASN A 142 20.54 -11.44 0.74
N ARG A 143 20.02 -10.32 1.26
CA ARG A 143 20.23 -9.93 2.66
C ARG A 143 19.76 -11.02 3.63
N GLN A 144 18.60 -11.59 3.38
CA GLN A 144 18.05 -12.65 4.23
C GLN A 144 18.88 -13.92 4.17
N LYS A 145 19.33 -14.33 2.96
CA LYS A 145 20.22 -15.46 2.80
C LYS A 145 21.53 -15.27 3.58
N ALA A 146 22.11 -14.09 3.53
CA ALA A 146 23.34 -13.76 4.27
C ALA A 146 23.13 -13.84 5.79
N ARG A 147 21.99 -13.33 6.29
CA ARG A 147 21.63 -13.41 7.71
C ARG A 147 21.46 -14.87 8.16
N THR A 148 20.77 -15.67 7.39
CA THR A 148 20.55 -17.09 7.66
C THR A 148 21.89 -17.85 7.70
N PHE A 149 22.78 -17.57 6.76
CA PHE A 149 24.11 -18.18 6.71
C PHE A 149 24.94 -17.83 7.96
N ARG A 150 24.98 -16.56 8.36
CA ARG A 150 25.69 -16.12 9.55
C ARG A 150 25.14 -16.75 10.83
N ALA A 151 23.82 -16.88 10.93
CA ALA A 151 23.20 -17.53 12.09
C ALA A 151 23.59 -18.99 12.21
N LYS A 152 23.66 -19.73 11.08
CA LYS A 152 24.13 -21.12 11.05
C LYS A 152 25.61 -21.26 11.44
N GLU A 153 26.44 -20.32 11.02
CA GLU A 153 27.87 -20.33 11.41
C GLU A 153 28.07 -20.12 12.91
N ARG A 154 27.22 -19.32 13.56
CA ARG A 154 27.28 -19.09 15.01
C ARG A 154 26.84 -20.29 15.83
N GLU A 155 26.04 -21.20 15.27
CA GLU A 155 25.53 -22.40 15.93
C GLU A 155 26.46 -23.61 15.77
N SER A 156 27.51 -23.51 14.95
CA SER A 156 28.50 -24.58 14.75
C SER A 156 29.74 -24.40 15.63
#